data_c0417f1350987e7e4729b12d87557b54
#
_entry.id   c0417f1350987e7e4729b12d87557b54
#
_cell.length_a   1.000
_cell.length_b   1.000
_cell.length_c   1.000
_cell.angle_alpha   90.00
_cell.angle_beta   90.00
_cell.angle_gamma   90.00
#
_symmetry.space_group_name_H-M   'P 1'
#
loop_
_entity.id
_entity.type
_entity.pdbx_description
1 polymer ?
#
loop_
_entity_poly.entity_id
_entity_poly.type
_entity_poly.pdbx_seq_one_letter_code
_entity_poly.pdbx_strand_id
1 'polypeptide(L)'
;MQKLEKQFHIHCVPGDVGRYVILPGDPGRCEKIAALFDDAHFVAQNREYTVYTGTLLGEKVSVCSTGIGGPSASIAMEELHNIGADTFIRVGTCGGIDLDVQSGDVVVATGAIRFEHTSREYAPIEYPAVADFDVTTALVQASRALGKRTQVGVVQCKDAFYGQHSPARMPVSYELLNLWEAWKRLGVKASEMESAALFVVADALKCRCGSCFHVVWNQEREAAGLDQKMSEDTTSAVQVGVEALKLLIQADRAAK
;
A
#
# COMPACT_ATOMS: atom_id res chain seq x y z
N MET A 1 32.50 -16.67 8.76
CA MET A 1 31.32 -16.35 7.97
C MET A 1 30.15 -16.24 8.92
N GLN A 2 29.62 -15.03 9.15
CA GLN A 2 28.36 -14.87 9.88
C GLN A 2 27.29 -15.64 9.08
N LYS A 3 26.58 -16.53 9.76
CA LYS A 3 25.44 -17.26 9.18
C LYS A 3 24.42 -16.18 8.75
N LEU A 4 24.12 -16.06 7.46
CA LEU A 4 23.07 -15.19 6.98
C LEU A 4 21.78 -15.61 7.69
N GLU A 5 21.30 -14.79 8.61
CA GLU A 5 20.13 -15.14 9.42
C GLU A 5 18.88 -15.02 8.58
N LYS A 6 18.12 -16.12 8.53
CA LYS A 6 16.80 -16.17 7.92
C LYS A 6 15.82 -15.34 8.73
N GLN A 7 15.10 -14.44 8.08
CA GLN A 7 14.06 -13.65 8.71
C GLN A 7 12.93 -14.54 9.23
N PHE A 8 12.40 -14.19 10.39
CA PHE A 8 11.52 -15.08 11.14
C PHE A 8 10.15 -15.28 10.48
N HIS A 9 9.56 -14.20 9.93
CA HIS A 9 8.21 -14.26 9.37
C HIS A 9 8.23 -14.48 7.85
N ILE A 10 9.00 -13.69 7.10
CA ILE A 10 9.02 -13.80 5.63
C ILE A 10 9.86 -14.97 5.11
N HIS A 11 10.66 -15.61 5.98
CA HIS A 11 11.53 -16.75 5.66
C HIS A 11 12.58 -16.51 4.57
N CYS A 12 12.95 -15.24 4.30
CA CYS A 12 13.98 -14.87 3.35
C CYS A 12 15.34 -14.61 4.03
N VAL A 13 16.42 -14.64 3.26
CA VAL A 13 17.79 -14.29 3.68
C VAL A 13 18.32 -13.13 2.81
N PRO A 14 19.39 -12.41 3.23
CA PRO A 14 20.04 -11.40 2.40
C PRO A 14 20.40 -11.95 1.01
N GLY A 15 20.01 -11.20 -0.04
CA GLY A 15 20.19 -11.61 -1.43
C GLY A 15 18.93 -12.24 -2.08
N ASP A 16 17.96 -12.69 -1.29
CA ASP A 16 16.70 -13.24 -1.81
C ASP A 16 15.81 -12.18 -2.46
N VAL A 17 15.83 -10.94 -1.93
CA VAL A 17 14.98 -9.84 -2.40
C VAL A 17 15.78 -8.71 -3.02
N GLY A 18 15.11 -7.90 -3.84
CA GLY A 18 15.65 -6.64 -4.37
C GLY A 18 15.43 -5.48 -3.40
N ARG A 19 16.07 -4.33 -3.68
CA ARG A 19 15.86 -3.10 -2.91
C ARG A 19 14.48 -2.48 -3.12
N TYR A 20 13.81 -2.78 -4.24
CA TYR A 20 12.48 -2.31 -4.60
C TYR A 20 11.46 -3.43 -4.37
N VAL A 21 10.44 -3.17 -3.56
CA VAL A 21 9.45 -4.20 -3.20
C VAL A 21 8.02 -3.67 -3.37
N ILE A 22 7.18 -4.46 -4.05
CA ILE A 22 5.73 -4.25 -4.08
C ILE A 22 5.10 -5.03 -2.94
N LEU A 23 4.20 -4.37 -2.20
CA LEU A 23 3.51 -4.91 -1.03
C LEU A 23 1.99 -5.02 -1.27
N PRO A 24 1.48 -6.12 -1.86
CA PRO A 24 0.05 -6.42 -1.84
C PRO A 24 -0.38 -6.96 -0.47
N GLY A 25 -1.65 -6.81 -0.10
CA GLY A 25 -2.18 -7.46 1.11
C GLY A 25 -2.41 -8.96 0.89
N ASP A 26 -3.03 -9.31 -0.22
CA ASP A 26 -3.44 -10.67 -0.57
C ASP A 26 -2.28 -11.47 -1.18
N PRO A 27 -1.91 -12.63 -0.58
CA PRO A 27 -0.90 -13.54 -1.14
C PRO A 27 -1.18 -13.98 -2.59
N GLY A 28 -2.45 -14.14 -2.94
CA GLY A 28 -2.87 -14.52 -4.30
C GLY A 28 -2.57 -13.47 -5.38
N ARG A 29 -2.19 -12.25 -5.00
CA ARG A 29 -1.73 -11.21 -5.94
C ARG A 29 -0.24 -11.28 -6.23
N CYS A 30 0.58 -11.95 -5.41
CA CYS A 30 2.03 -11.96 -5.58
C CYS A 30 2.44 -12.57 -6.92
N GLU A 31 1.90 -13.72 -7.30
CA GLU A 31 2.20 -14.35 -8.59
C GLU A 31 1.78 -13.48 -9.77
N LYS A 32 0.60 -12.83 -9.70
CA LYS A 32 0.11 -11.94 -10.75
C LYS A 32 1.00 -10.70 -10.93
N ILE A 33 1.53 -10.16 -9.83
CA ILE A 33 2.47 -9.04 -9.86
C ILE A 33 3.82 -9.51 -10.41
N ALA A 34 4.32 -10.65 -9.92
CA ALA A 34 5.58 -11.25 -10.36
C ALA A 34 5.58 -11.58 -11.86
N ALA A 35 4.44 -11.97 -12.42
CA ALA A 35 4.30 -12.21 -13.86
C ALA A 35 4.59 -10.99 -14.75
N LEU A 36 4.69 -9.79 -14.17
CA LEU A 36 5.11 -8.55 -14.85
C LEU A 36 6.61 -8.25 -14.70
N PHE A 37 7.36 -9.08 -14.00
CA PHE A 37 8.81 -8.99 -13.86
C PHE A 37 9.49 -9.92 -14.86
N ASP A 38 10.71 -9.57 -15.26
CA ASP A 38 11.57 -10.48 -16.04
C ASP A 38 12.18 -11.51 -15.07
N ASP A 39 12.31 -12.76 -15.53
CA ASP A 39 12.93 -13.89 -14.81
C ASP A 39 12.36 -14.12 -13.40
N ALA A 40 11.07 -13.87 -13.21
CA ALA A 40 10.41 -13.99 -11.91
C ALA A 40 10.40 -15.44 -11.41
N HIS A 41 10.70 -15.61 -10.12
CA HIS A 41 10.66 -16.91 -9.45
C HIS A 41 10.12 -16.79 -8.04
N PHE A 42 9.51 -17.86 -7.56
CA PHE A 42 9.09 -18.01 -6.17
C PHE A 42 10.30 -18.10 -5.24
N VAL A 43 10.25 -17.37 -4.12
CA VAL A 43 11.34 -17.35 -3.13
C VAL A 43 10.93 -18.08 -1.85
N ALA A 44 9.84 -17.63 -1.22
CA ALA A 44 9.40 -18.17 0.05
C ALA A 44 7.90 -17.93 0.27
N GLN A 45 7.32 -18.78 1.13
CA GLN A 45 5.97 -18.57 1.65
C GLN A 45 5.93 -19.04 3.10
N ASN A 46 5.42 -18.18 3.98
CA ASN A 46 5.16 -18.50 5.36
C ASN A 46 4.04 -17.60 5.88
N ARG A 47 3.03 -18.18 6.55
CA ARG A 47 1.84 -17.46 7.00
C ARG A 47 1.19 -16.69 5.83
N GLU A 48 0.89 -15.40 6.03
CA GLU A 48 0.39 -14.46 5.02
C GLU A 48 1.45 -13.91 4.06
N TYR A 49 2.73 -14.20 4.28
CA TYR A 49 3.84 -13.68 3.50
C TYR A 49 4.22 -14.64 2.36
N THR A 50 4.01 -14.21 1.15
CA THR A 50 4.41 -14.91 -0.08
C THR A 50 5.33 -14.00 -0.87
N VAL A 51 6.53 -14.49 -1.21
CA VAL A 51 7.61 -13.70 -1.81
C VAL A 51 7.98 -14.27 -3.17
N TYR A 52 8.02 -13.38 -4.18
CA TYR A 52 8.62 -13.63 -5.49
C TYR A 52 9.65 -12.55 -5.77
N THR A 53 10.68 -12.91 -6.53
CA THR A 53 11.74 -12.01 -6.98
C THR A 53 11.98 -12.19 -8.45
N GLY A 54 12.29 -11.10 -9.14
CA GLY A 54 12.64 -11.05 -10.56
C GLY A 54 13.42 -9.80 -10.86
N THR A 55 13.35 -9.30 -12.09
CA THR A 55 14.00 -8.05 -12.47
C THR A 55 13.06 -7.11 -13.22
N LEU A 56 13.31 -5.81 -13.12
CA LEU A 56 12.75 -4.78 -13.99
C LEU A 56 13.88 -3.87 -14.48
N LEU A 57 13.98 -3.70 -15.78
CA LEU A 57 15.09 -2.93 -16.39
C LEU A 57 16.47 -3.43 -15.92
N GLY A 58 16.61 -4.74 -15.62
CA GLY A 58 17.84 -5.34 -15.13
C GLY A 58 18.17 -5.03 -13.65
N GLU A 59 17.26 -4.41 -12.89
CA GLU A 59 17.36 -4.21 -11.45
C GLU A 59 16.55 -5.26 -10.72
N LYS A 60 17.09 -5.84 -9.65
CA LYS A 60 16.37 -6.83 -8.85
C LYS A 60 15.19 -6.17 -8.13
N VAL A 61 14.01 -6.74 -8.31
CA VAL A 61 12.76 -6.30 -7.67
C VAL A 61 12.05 -7.47 -7.04
N SER A 62 11.23 -7.20 -6.03
CA SER A 62 10.47 -8.25 -5.35
C SER A 62 9.02 -7.85 -5.11
N VAL A 63 8.19 -8.83 -4.85
CA VAL A 63 6.85 -8.67 -4.31
C VAL A 63 6.73 -9.53 -3.07
N CYS A 64 6.16 -8.97 -2.01
CA CYS A 64 5.88 -9.68 -0.76
C CYS A 64 4.48 -9.32 -0.26
N SER A 65 3.61 -10.29 -0.06
CA SER A 65 2.31 -10.04 0.56
C SER A 65 2.47 -9.68 2.04
N THR A 66 1.55 -8.88 2.53
CA THR A 66 1.59 -8.35 3.91
C THR A 66 0.46 -8.88 4.80
N GLY A 67 -0.53 -9.59 4.24
CA GLY A 67 -1.79 -9.78 4.94
C GLY A 67 -2.55 -8.46 5.11
N ILE A 68 -3.36 -8.38 6.16
CA ILE A 68 -4.22 -7.23 6.47
C ILE A 68 -3.75 -6.56 7.76
N GLY A 69 -3.67 -5.23 7.71
CA GLY A 69 -3.46 -4.38 8.87
C GLY A 69 -2.02 -4.01 9.16
N GLY A 70 -1.87 -2.96 9.96
CA GLY A 70 -0.58 -2.37 10.33
C GLY A 70 0.43 -3.36 10.92
N PRO A 71 0.07 -4.19 11.92
CA PRO A 71 1.00 -5.13 12.54
C PRO A 71 1.67 -6.08 11.56
N SER A 72 0.89 -6.71 10.68
CA SER A 72 1.41 -7.64 9.69
C SER A 72 2.25 -6.94 8.63
N ALA A 73 1.79 -5.77 8.15
CA ALA A 73 2.51 -4.99 7.14
C ALA A 73 3.85 -4.44 7.67
N SER A 74 3.90 -3.99 8.93
CA SER A 74 5.14 -3.50 9.55
C SER A 74 6.18 -4.60 9.72
N ILE A 75 5.78 -5.80 10.12
CA ILE A 75 6.68 -6.97 10.20
C ILE A 75 7.30 -7.26 8.83
N ALA A 76 6.49 -7.27 7.76
CA ALA A 76 7.02 -7.49 6.41
C ALA A 76 8.06 -6.43 6.03
N MET A 77 7.77 -5.14 6.26
CA MET A 77 8.68 -4.05 5.92
C MET A 77 9.99 -4.11 6.71
N GLU A 78 9.93 -4.35 8.02
CA GLU A 78 11.11 -4.51 8.88
C GLU A 78 12.01 -5.62 8.39
N GLU A 79 11.45 -6.81 8.17
CA GLU A 79 12.23 -7.97 7.78
C GLU A 79 12.78 -7.85 6.34
N LEU A 80 12.04 -7.23 5.42
CA LEU A 80 12.54 -6.91 4.08
C LEU A 80 13.65 -5.87 4.13
N HIS A 81 13.53 -4.85 4.98
CA HIS A 81 14.57 -3.85 5.19
C HIS A 81 15.85 -4.48 5.75
N ASN A 82 15.74 -5.36 6.74
CA ASN A 82 16.88 -6.08 7.34
C ASN A 82 17.72 -6.85 6.31
N ILE A 83 17.13 -7.24 5.18
CA ILE A 83 17.80 -8.00 4.12
C ILE A 83 18.07 -7.18 2.85
N GLY A 84 17.91 -5.85 2.93
CA GLY A 84 18.40 -4.90 1.93
C GLY A 84 17.35 -4.16 1.10
N ALA A 85 16.06 -4.29 1.38
CA ALA A 85 15.03 -3.48 0.75
C ALA A 85 14.99 -2.06 1.35
N ASP A 86 14.78 -1.03 0.51
CA ASP A 86 14.74 0.38 0.93
C ASP A 86 13.66 1.21 0.24
N THR A 87 12.92 0.61 -0.70
CA THR A 87 11.90 1.31 -1.47
C THR A 87 10.68 0.42 -1.63
N PHE A 88 9.53 0.89 -1.13
CA PHE A 88 8.32 0.11 -1.02
C PHE A 88 7.15 0.78 -1.73
N ILE A 89 6.38 0.01 -2.47
CA ILE A 89 5.09 0.43 -3.04
C ILE A 89 3.99 -0.49 -2.55
N ARG A 90 3.09 0.04 -1.74
CA ARG A 90 1.86 -0.65 -1.39
C ARG A 90 0.90 -0.64 -2.57
N VAL A 91 0.46 -1.83 -3.00
CA VAL A 91 -0.59 -1.99 -4.02
C VAL A 91 -1.77 -2.70 -3.40
N GLY A 92 -2.82 -1.94 -3.10
CA GLY A 92 -3.97 -2.42 -2.34
C GLY A 92 -5.31 -2.22 -3.01
N THR A 93 -6.35 -2.45 -2.23
CA THR A 93 -7.75 -2.08 -2.51
C THR A 93 -8.23 -1.09 -1.48
N CYS A 94 -9.18 -0.25 -1.83
CA CYS A 94 -9.80 0.70 -0.91
C CYS A 94 -11.29 0.86 -1.18
N GLY A 95 -12.00 1.39 -0.19
CA GLY A 95 -13.35 1.95 -0.34
C GLY A 95 -13.27 3.46 -0.54
N GLY A 96 -13.98 4.01 -1.54
CA GLY A 96 -14.05 5.46 -1.75
C GLY A 96 -14.80 6.17 -0.62
N ILE A 97 -14.40 7.40 -0.31
CA ILE A 97 -15.08 8.32 0.63
C ILE A 97 -15.57 9.56 -0.11
N ASP A 98 -14.68 10.26 -0.81
CA ASP A 98 -15.02 11.43 -1.62
C ASP A 98 -15.96 11.01 -2.78
N LEU A 99 -17.00 11.79 -3.05
CA LEU A 99 -17.98 11.49 -4.10
C LEU A 99 -17.38 11.48 -5.51
N ASP A 100 -16.25 12.14 -5.73
CA ASP A 100 -15.54 12.10 -7.02
C ASP A 100 -14.79 10.78 -7.24
N VAL A 101 -14.56 10.00 -6.20
CA VAL A 101 -13.90 8.69 -6.28
C VAL A 101 -14.90 7.62 -6.70
N GLN A 102 -14.65 6.97 -7.82
CA GLN A 102 -15.53 5.94 -8.39
C GLN A 102 -14.87 4.56 -8.34
N SER A 103 -15.68 3.52 -8.32
CA SER A 103 -15.19 2.14 -8.47
C SER A 103 -14.41 2.00 -9.78
N GLY A 104 -13.25 1.33 -9.70
CA GLY A 104 -12.31 1.21 -10.82
C GLY A 104 -11.26 2.31 -10.90
N ASP A 105 -11.41 3.43 -10.16
CA ASP A 105 -10.38 4.46 -10.07
C ASP A 105 -9.11 3.91 -9.40
N VAL A 106 -7.99 4.57 -9.66
CA VAL A 106 -6.76 4.39 -8.91
C VAL A 106 -6.60 5.57 -7.94
N VAL A 107 -6.51 5.27 -6.64
CA VAL A 107 -6.18 6.27 -5.62
C VAL A 107 -4.69 6.19 -5.31
N VAL A 108 -3.98 7.32 -5.38
CA VAL A 108 -2.60 7.47 -4.92
C VAL A 108 -2.61 8.28 -3.63
N ALA A 109 -2.10 7.69 -2.54
CA ALA A 109 -2.07 8.35 -1.24
C ALA A 109 -0.91 9.33 -1.14
N THR A 110 -1.19 10.57 -0.73
CA THR A 110 -0.17 11.57 -0.35
C THR A 110 0.16 11.53 1.14
N GLY A 111 -0.71 10.95 1.92
CA GLY A 111 -0.59 10.73 3.34
C GLY A 111 -1.79 9.95 3.87
N ALA A 112 -1.73 9.52 5.11
CA ALA A 112 -2.78 8.72 5.71
C ALA A 112 -3.18 9.23 7.11
N ILE A 113 -4.48 9.18 7.39
CA ILE A 113 -5.00 9.40 8.74
C ILE A 113 -4.59 8.21 9.61
N ARG A 114 -3.90 8.48 10.71
CA ARG A 114 -3.42 7.50 11.69
C ARG A 114 -4.54 7.07 12.63
N PHE A 115 -5.57 6.41 12.08
CA PHE A 115 -6.68 5.84 12.85
C PHE A 115 -6.46 4.33 13.09
N GLU A 116 -5.19 3.97 13.33
CA GLU A 116 -4.66 2.65 13.67
C GLU A 116 -3.63 2.80 14.80
N HIS A 117 -3.19 1.71 15.37
CA HIS A 117 -2.33 1.78 16.55
C HIS A 117 -0.86 1.48 16.26
N THR A 118 -0.53 0.70 15.22
CA THR A 118 0.85 0.29 14.91
C THR A 118 1.80 1.47 14.76
N SER A 119 1.39 2.50 14.01
CA SER A 119 2.24 3.69 13.80
C SER A 119 2.53 4.46 15.08
N ARG A 120 1.68 4.34 16.11
CA ARG A 120 1.86 5.02 17.42
C ARG A 120 2.99 4.42 18.23
N GLU A 121 3.34 3.16 17.97
CA GLU A 121 4.48 2.49 18.61
C GLU A 121 5.81 2.86 17.94
N TYR A 122 5.78 3.40 16.72
CA TYR A 122 6.96 3.88 15.99
C TYR A 122 7.20 5.38 16.14
N ALA A 123 6.15 6.18 16.26
CA ALA A 123 6.26 7.64 16.37
C ALA A 123 5.09 8.25 17.17
N PRO A 124 5.28 9.40 17.85
CA PRO A 124 4.18 10.10 18.52
C PRO A 124 3.08 10.47 17.53
N ILE A 125 1.84 10.62 18.04
CA ILE A 125 0.66 10.82 17.17
C ILE A 125 0.74 12.11 16.34
N GLU A 126 1.46 13.10 16.81
CA GLU A 126 1.68 14.38 16.14
C GLU A 126 2.58 14.25 14.90
N TYR A 127 3.38 13.19 14.81
CA TYR A 127 4.17 12.90 13.59
C TYR A 127 3.22 12.45 12.47
N PRO A 128 3.20 13.13 11.33
CA PRO A 128 2.26 12.80 10.25
C PRO A 128 2.68 11.52 9.51
N ALA A 129 1.71 10.72 9.08
CA ALA A 129 1.95 9.62 8.14
C ALA A 129 1.93 10.17 6.70
N VAL A 130 3.08 10.55 6.18
CA VAL A 130 3.27 11.14 4.86
C VAL A 130 3.92 10.13 3.92
N ALA A 131 3.39 9.99 2.71
CA ALA A 131 4.02 9.17 1.69
C ALA A 131 5.30 9.84 1.16
N ASP A 132 6.30 9.04 0.79
CA ASP A 132 7.51 9.54 0.15
C ASP A 132 7.17 10.29 -1.15
N PHE A 133 7.80 11.46 -1.34
CA PHE A 133 7.49 12.37 -2.44
C PHE A 133 7.83 11.76 -3.81
N ASP A 134 9.00 11.12 -3.94
CA ASP A 134 9.45 10.55 -5.21
C ASP A 134 8.60 9.35 -5.59
N VAL A 135 8.28 8.48 -4.61
CA VAL A 135 7.39 7.33 -4.84
C VAL A 135 5.98 7.79 -5.22
N THR A 136 5.44 8.79 -4.53
CA THR A 136 4.12 9.36 -4.85
C THR A 136 4.11 9.97 -6.25
N THR A 137 5.16 10.72 -6.60
CA THR A 137 5.30 11.33 -7.93
C THR A 137 5.35 10.27 -9.01
N ALA A 138 6.14 9.21 -8.83
CA ALA A 138 6.23 8.09 -9.78
C ALA A 138 4.88 7.38 -9.95
N LEU A 139 4.14 7.14 -8.86
CA LEU A 139 2.80 6.54 -8.90
C LEU A 139 1.79 7.39 -9.69
N VAL A 140 1.79 8.70 -9.46
CA VAL A 140 0.90 9.63 -10.19
C VAL A 140 1.25 9.68 -11.67
N GLN A 141 2.54 9.75 -12.01
CA GLN A 141 3.02 9.76 -13.40
C GLN A 141 2.65 8.45 -14.11
N ALA A 142 2.92 7.31 -13.50
CA ALA A 142 2.60 5.98 -14.02
C ALA A 142 1.08 5.84 -14.28
N SER A 143 0.27 6.22 -13.30
CA SER A 143 -1.18 6.11 -13.41
C SER A 143 -1.75 6.95 -14.56
N ARG A 144 -1.28 8.19 -14.71
CA ARG A 144 -1.68 9.08 -15.80
C ARG A 144 -1.17 8.61 -17.16
N ALA A 145 0.07 8.15 -17.25
CA ALA A 145 0.64 7.61 -18.49
C ALA A 145 -0.11 6.37 -18.99
N LEU A 146 -0.61 5.54 -18.05
CA LEU A 146 -1.46 4.39 -18.37
C LEU A 146 -2.93 4.76 -18.64
N GLY A 147 -3.27 6.05 -18.69
CA GLY A 147 -4.62 6.53 -18.95
C GLY A 147 -5.65 6.15 -17.88
N LYS A 148 -5.19 5.90 -16.64
CA LYS A 148 -6.10 5.55 -15.53
C LYS A 148 -6.76 6.80 -14.96
N ARG A 149 -8.04 6.68 -14.58
CA ARG A 149 -8.69 7.71 -13.78
C ARG A 149 -8.05 7.71 -12.39
N THR A 150 -7.30 8.79 -12.10
CA THR A 150 -6.41 8.87 -10.93
C THR A 150 -6.91 9.90 -9.93
N GLN A 151 -7.12 9.46 -8.71
CA GLN A 151 -7.41 10.30 -7.55
C GLN A 151 -6.15 10.41 -6.69
N VAL A 152 -5.83 11.62 -6.24
CA VAL A 152 -4.63 11.87 -5.43
C VAL A 152 -5.03 12.61 -4.16
N GLY A 153 -4.61 12.13 -3.00
CA GLY A 153 -4.93 12.79 -1.74
C GLY A 153 -4.75 11.93 -0.51
N VAL A 154 -5.25 12.42 0.62
CA VAL A 154 -5.18 11.72 1.90
C VAL A 154 -6.15 10.53 1.92
N VAL A 155 -5.71 9.43 2.50
CA VAL A 155 -6.54 8.25 2.76
C VAL A 155 -6.76 8.06 4.27
N GLN A 156 -7.83 7.39 4.65
CA GLN A 156 -8.04 6.98 6.03
C GLN A 156 -7.51 5.55 6.21
N CYS A 157 -6.61 5.37 7.18
CA CYS A 157 -6.07 4.07 7.57
C CYS A 157 -6.63 3.66 8.93
N LYS A 158 -7.22 2.46 9.01
CA LYS A 158 -7.92 1.95 10.21
C LYS A 158 -7.54 0.53 10.54
N ASP A 159 -7.76 0.11 11.80
CA ASP A 159 -7.60 -1.28 12.25
C ASP A 159 -8.90 -2.09 12.16
N ALA A 160 -10.06 -1.44 12.32
CA ALA A 160 -11.34 -2.13 12.39
C ALA A 160 -12.17 -1.98 11.11
N PHE A 161 -12.15 -3.01 10.24
CA PHE A 161 -12.93 -3.02 8.99
C PHE A 161 -14.42 -2.76 9.23
N TYR A 162 -15.02 -3.48 10.17
CA TYR A 162 -16.45 -3.35 10.48
C TYR A 162 -16.81 -2.08 11.26
N GLY A 163 -15.83 -1.37 11.83
CA GLY A 163 -16.05 -0.03 12.39
C GLY A 163 -16.50 0.98 11.34
N GLN A 164 -16.09 0.81 10.10
CA GLN A 164 -16.56 1.60 8.95
C GLN A 164 -17.84 1.06 8.33
N HIS A 165 -17.90 -0.25 8.06
CA HIS A 165 -18.98 -0.84 7.25
C HIS A 165 -20.24 -1.17 8.05
N SER A 166 -20.16 -1.18 9.38
CA SER A 166 -21.29 -1.44 10.27
C SER A 166 -21.17 -0.64 11.57
N PRO A 167 -20.94 0.70 11.50
CA PRO A 167 -20.64 1.52 12.68
C PRO A 167 -21.79 1.51 13.70
N ALA A 168 -23.02 1.44 13.25
CA ALA A 168 -24.21 1.50 14.12
C ALA A 168 -24.27 0.37 15.17
N ARG A 169 -23.64 -0.79 14.88
CA ARG A 169 -23.61 -1.91 15.85
C ARG A 169 -22.46 -1.83 16.86
N MET A 170 -21.55 -0.87 16.67
CA MET A 170 -20.38 -0.73 17.54
C MET A 170 -20.72 0.05 18.82
N PRO A 171 -20.17 -0.32 20.00
CA PRO A 171 -20.40 0.41 21.23
C PRO A 171 -20.02 1.90 21.14
N VAL A 172 -19.02 2.24 20.32
CA VAL A 172 -18.52 3.61 20.08
C VAL A 172 -19.07 4.21 18.78
N SER A 173 -20.26 3.81 18.36
CA SER A 173 -20.88 4.22 17.08
C SER A 173 -20.91 5.74 16.89
N TYR A 174 -21.20 6.49 17.94
CA TYR A 174 -21.24 7.96 17.92
C TYR A 174 -19.89 8.58 17.53
N GLU A 175 -18.79 8.04 18.03
CA GLU A 175 -17.43 8.50 17.69
C GLU A 175 -17.10 8.16 16.23
N LEU A 176 -17.33 6.92 15.81
CA LEU A 176 -17.05 6.46 14.44
C LEU A 176 -17.82 7.27 13.40
N LEU A 177 -19.11 7.52 13.63
CA LEU A 177 -19.94 8.31 12.72
C LEU A 177 -19.51 9.78 12.65
N ASN A 178 -19.18 10.40 13.79
CA ASN A 178 -18.71 11.78 13.83
C ASN A 178 -17.35 11.95 13.13
N LEU A 179 -16.41 11.02 13.34
CA LEU A 179 -15.11 11.03 12.67
C LEU A 179 -15.26 10.81 11.15
N TRP A 180 -16.14 9.89 10.75
CA TRP A 180 -16.41 9.64 9.33
C TRP A 180 -16.93 10.90 8.62
N GLU A 181 -17.86 11.60 9.25
CA GLU A 181 -18.38 12.87 8.73
C GLU A 181 -17.28 13.96 8.64
N ALA A 182 -16.36 14.01 9.60
CA ALA A 182 -15.22 14.92 9.53
C ALA A 182 -14.30 14.59 8.34
N TRP A 183 -14.01 13.30 8.10
CA TRP A 183 -13.18 12.89 6.96
C TRP A 183 -13.81 13.22 5.62
N LYS A 184 -15.11 13.05 5.47
CA LYS A 184 -15.85 13.49 4.27
C LYS A 184 -15.68 15.00 4.03
N ARG A 185 -15.86 15.81 5.08
CA ARG A 185 -15.71 17.28 4.98
C ARG A 185 -14.28 17.72 4.68
N LEU A 186 -13.28 16.93 5.08
CA LEU A 186 -11.87 17.16 4.77
C LEU A 186 -11.48 16.70 3.36
N GLY A 187 -12.36 16.05 2.63
CA GLY A 187 -12.09 15.56 1.27
C GLY A 187 -11.17 14.35 1.22
N VAL A 188 -11.18 13.52 2.28
CA VAL A 188 -10.43 12.25 2.32
C VAL A 188 -10.89 11.36 1.19
N LYS A 189 -9.95 10.84 0.38
CA LYS A 189 -10.28 10.16 -0.86
C LYS A 189 -10.83 8.75 -0.66
N ALA A 190 -10.19 7.98 0.19
CA ALA A 190 -10.53 6.57 0.36
C ALA A 190 -10.14 6.05 1.75
N SER A 191 -10.60 4.85 2.07
CA SER A 191 -10.30 4.13 3.30
C SER A 191 -9.63 2.79 3.00
N GLU A 192 -8.56 2.50 3.75
CA GLU A 192 -7.75 1.27 3.67
C GLU A 192 -7.21 0.90 5.07
N MET A 193 -6.22 0.01 5.21
CA MET A 193 -5.86 -0.53 6.52
C MET A 193 -4.34 -0.57 6.83
N GLU A 194 -3.44 -0.09 5.97
CA GLU A 194 -1.99 -0.28 6.16
C GLU A 194 -1.11 0.95 5.95
N SER A 195 -1.54 1.94 5.15
CA SER A 195 -0.66 3.04 4.72
C SER A 195 -0.09 3.88 5.84
N ALA A 196 -0.88 4.18 6.88
CA ALA A 196 -0.35 5.00 7.98
C ALA A 196 0.79 4.29 8.71
N ALA A 197 0.63 3.00 8.98
CA ALA A 197 1.69 2.19 9.57
C ALA A 197 2.92 2.14 8.65
N LEU A 198 2.74 1.81 7.36
CA LEU A 198 3.84 1.69 6.41
C LEU A 198 4.61 2.98 6.21
N PHE A 199 3.93 4.15 6.13
CA PHE A 199 4.62 5.43 5.96
C PHE A 199 5.46 5.79 7.18
N VAL A 200 4.91 5.62 8.39
CA VAL A 200 5.65 5.93 9.63
C VAL A 200 6.79 4.94 9.88
N VAL A 201 6.58 3.65 9.60
CA VAL A 201 7.64 2.62 9.72
C VAL A 201 8.76 2.90 8.71
N ALA A 202 8.42 3.25 7.46
CA ALA A 202 9.41 3.60 6.44
C ALA A 202 10.26 4.80 6.87
N ASP A 203 9.65 5.84 7.44
CA ASP A 203 10.39 6.99 7.98
C ASP A 203 11.33 6.60 9.14
N ALA A 204 10.86 5.73 10.04
CA ALA A 204 11.69 5.22 11.13
C ALA A 204 12.90 4.41 10.62
N LEU A 205 12.72 3.64 9.56
CA LEU A 205 13.74 2.83 8.89
C LEU A 205 14.59 3.63 7.87
N LYS A 206 14.23 4.90 7.58
CA LYS A 206 14.87 5.72 6.53
C LYS A 206 14.71 5.14 5.14
N CYS A 207 13.56 4.54 4.89
CA CYS A 207 13.13 3.97 3.61
C CYS A 207 12.15 4.88 2.89
N ARG A 208 11.93 4.64 1.60
CA ARG A 208 10.89 5.29 0.82
C ARG A 208 9.64 4.40 0.75
N CYS A 209 8.47 4.96 1.00
CA CYS A 209 7.20 4.24 0.86
C CYS A 209 6.10 5.11 0.27
N GLY A 210 5.34 4.54 -0.67
CA GLY A 210 4.12 5.12 -1.21
C GLY A 210 3.04 4.06 -1.42
N SER A 211 1.81 4.49 -1.66
CA SER A 211 0.67 3.57 -1.82
C SER A 211 -0.22 3.95 -2.98
N CYS A 212 -0.68 2.95 -3.71
CA CYS A 212 -1.78 3.09 -4.65
C CYS A 212 -2.82 1.97 -4.48
N PHE A 213 -4.07 2.29 -4.78
CA PHE A 213 -5.20 1.43 -4.51
C PHE A 213 -6.15 1.38 -5.69
N HIS A 214 -6.71 0.20 -5.92
CA HIS A 214 -7.89 0.03 -6.72
C HIS A 214 -9.14 0.31 -5.87
N VAL A 215 -10.04 1.16 -6.35
CA VAL A 215 -11.32 1.44 -5.67
C VAL A 215 -12.32 0.33 -5.98
N VAL A 216 -12.68 -0.45 -4.96
CA VAL A 216 -13.68 -1.54 -5.10
C VAL A 216 -15.09 -0.99 -5.14
N TRP A 217 -15.39 -0.09 -4.20
CA TRP A 217 -16.73 0.47 -3.98
C TRP A 217 -16.63 1.81 -3.27
N ASN A 218 -17.68 2.64 -3.39
CA ASN A 218 -17.78 3.88 -2.61
C ASN A 218 -19.16 3.95 -1.94
N GLN A 219 -19.18 3.75 -0.62
CA GLN A 219 -20.43 3.75 0.17
C GLN A 219 -21.15 5.10 0.19
N GLU A 220 -20.42 6.21 0.06
CA GLU A 220 -21.02 7.56 0.05
C GLU A 220 -21.74 7.83 -1.27
N ARG A 221 -21.21 7.33 -2.38
CA ARG A 221 -21.90 7.38 -3.69
C ARG A 221 -23.18 6.54 -3.67
N GLU A 222 -23.13 5.36 -3.06
CA GLU A 222 -24.32 4.52 -2.87
C GLU A 222 -25.37 5.24 -2.03
N ALA A 223 -24.98 5.80 -0.88
CA ALA A 223 -25.88 6.55 0.00
C ALA A 223 -26.48 7.80 -0.70
N ALA A 224 -25.71 8.42 -1.61
CA ALA A 224 -26.17 9.56 -2.42
C ALA A 224 -27.00 9.15 -3.65
N GLY A 225 -27.23 7.86 -3.90
CA GLY A 225 -27.95 7.36 -5.07
C GLY A 225 -27.23 7.58 -6.40
N LEU A 226 -25.89 7.76 -6.36
CA LEU A 226 -25.07 7.95 -7.55
C LEU A 226 -24.74 6.59 -8.18
N ASP A 227 -24.73 6.55 -9.51
CA ASP A 227 -24.41 5.33 -10.25
C ASP A 227 -22.97 4.85 -9.97
N GLN A 228 -22.86 3.57 -9.70
CA GLN A 228 -21.57 2.86 -9.57
C GLN A 228 -21.76 1.35 -9.72
N LYS A 229 -20.68 0.68 -10.11
CA LYS A 229 -20.62 -0.78 -10.22
C LYS A 229 -19.42 -1.28 -9.42
N MET A 230 -19.63 -2.30 -8.59
CA MET A 230 -18.51 -2.92 -7.86
C MET A 230 -17.42 -3.40 -8.83
N SER A 231 -16.17 -3.14 -8.50
CA SER A 231 -15.00 -3.52 -9.29
C SER A 231 -13.99 -4.24 -8.41
N GLU A 232 -13.68 -5.49 -8.73
CA GLU A 232 -12.73 -6.32 -7.99
C GLU A 232 -11.40 -6.53 -8.75
N ASP A 233 -11.33 -6.06 -10.01
CA ASP A 233 -10.15 -6.21 -10.86
C ASP A 233 -9.05 -5.22 -10.49
N THR A 234 -8.08 -5.68 -9.72
CA THR A 234 -6.94 -4.87 -9.26
C THR A 234 -5.86 -4.64 -10.31
N THR A 235 -6.02 -5.12 -11.54
CA THR A 235 -5.01 -5.05 -12.62
C THR A 235 -4.49 -3.63 -12.84
N SER A 236 -5.38 -2.63 -12.80
CA SER A 236 -4.98 -1.22 -12.97
C SER A 236 -3.99 -0.75 -11.89
N ALA A 237 -4.28 -1.00 -10.62
CA ALA A 237 -3.38 -0.61 -9.53
C ALA A 237 -2.06 -1.38 -9.56
N VAL A 238 -2.10 -2.67 -9.92
CA VAL A 238 -0.89 -3.51 -10.10
C VAL A 238 -0.01 -2.95 -11.21
N GLN A 239 -0.57 -2.64 -12.39
CA GLN A 239 0.18 -2.04 -13.51
C GLN A 239 0.80 -0.69 -13.10
N VAL A 240 0.06 0.15 -12.38
CA VAL A 240 0.57 1.43 -11.88
C VAL A 240 1.74 1.22 -10.92
N GLY A 241 1.65 0.28 -9.98
CA GLY A 241 2.74 -0.03 -9.06
C GLY A 241 4.02 -0.50 -9.76
N VAL A 242 3.89 -1.39 -10.74
CA VAL A 242 5.04 -1.90 -11.50
C VAL A 242 5.65 -0.81 -12.37
N GLU A 243 4.84 0.02 -13.06
CA GLU A 243 5.34 1.10 -13.88
C GLU A 243 6.02 2.19 -13.04
N ALA A 244 5.47 2.49 -11.85
CA ALA A 244 6.11 3.41 -10.91
C ALA A 244 7.48 2.91 -10.43
N LEU A 245 7.65 1.59 -10.20
CA LEU A 245 8.98 1.03 -9.90
C LEU A 245 9.97 1.27 -11.04
N LYS A 246 9.56 1.11 -12.30
CA LYS A 246 10.44 1.39 -13.45
C LYS A 246 10.88 2.85 -13.48
N LEU A 247 9.95 3.79 -13.21
CA LEU A 247 10.28 5.22 -13.13
C LEU A 247 11.27 5.52 -12.00
N LEU A 248 11.09 4.92 -10.84
CA LEU A 248 12.01 5.06 -9.70
C LEU A 248 13.41 4.49 -10.01
N ILE A 249 13.48 3.31 -10.63
CA ILE A 249 14.74 2.71 -11.06
C ILE A 249 15.49 3.61 -12.04
N GLN A 250 14.78 4.20 -13.00
CA GLN A 250 15.37 5.14 -13.98
C GLN A 250 15.87 6.40 -13.29
N ALA A 251 15.08 7.00 -12.40
CA ALA A 251 15.46 8.20 -11.64
C ALA A 251 16.68 7.92 -10.74
N ASP A 252 16.70 6.82 -10.01
CA ASP A 252 17.82 6.46 -9.13
C ASP A 252 19.12 6.16 -9.91
N ARG A 253 19.02 5.68 -11.15
CA ARG A 253 20.18 5.51 -12.04
C ARG A 253 20.71 6.82 -12.58
N ALA A 254 19.82 7.76 -12.88
CA ALA A 254 20.21 9.08 -13.38
C ALA A 254 20.85 9.97 -12.28
N ALA A 255 20.62 9.65 -11.00
CA ALA A 255 21.17 10.37 -9.85
C ALA A 255 22.56 9.87 -9.41
N LYS A 256 23.04 8.74 -9.96
CA LYS A 256 24.38 8.17 -9.73
C LYS A 256 25.40 8.71 -10.71
#